data_1de84ef77ae32729224d3ba71d69c11b
#
_entry.id   1de84ef77ae32729224d3ba71d69c11b
#
_cell.length_a   1.000
_cell.length_b   1.000
_cell.length_c   1.000
_cell.angle_alpha   90.00
_cell.angle_beta   90.00
_cell.angle_gamma   90.00
#
_symmetry.space_group_name_H-M   'P 1'
#
loop_
_entity.id
_entity.type
_entity.pdbx_description
1 polymer ?
#
loop_
_entity_poly.entity_id
_entity_poly.type
_entity_poly.pdbx_seq_one_letter_code
_entity_poly.pdbx_strand_id
1 'polypeptide(L)'
;MRLLLSCLLAVCGAAIVVAAQAPAPVTIRAGRLLDGRGGSQQNVVVRIDGSRIVSVGKANGPVTYDLSKYTLLPGFIDTHVHILWHFGKDGRFDNTGETADDHIKAGIENARLTVMNGFTTVQSVGERADLDLRTALEKSNLPGPRILTSVRQINERSGAQRGQRGAPPVLATPEQLRDAVREAKTAGADVIKLFASASIRDGGKQTMTDEQLQAACGEANSLGLRTLVHAHSAESMKAAILAGCTQMEHGTFASDEVLKLMAAKGTFFDPNVGLVLQNYIENKAKFLGIGNYNEEGFAYMEKAIPIVTETFKRALKTPGLKIVYGTDAVAGAHGRNIEEAIVRVKDGGQKPMDTIVSLTSRSAESMRLQDTIGAIATGLQADLVAVEGDPLADITALRRVRFVMRDGQVFRKE
;
A
#
# COMPACT_ATOMS: atom_id res chain seq x y z
N MET A 1 5.48 -8.72 89.34
CA MET A 1 4.56 -9.13 88.30
C MET A 1 4.17 -7.86 87.52
N ARG A 2 4.89 -7.52 86.42
CA ARG A 2 4.68 -6.30 85.64
C ARG A 2 4.22 -6.73 84.25
N LEU A 3 2.96 -6.37 83.87
CA LEU A 3 2.43 -6.54 82.54
C LEU A 3 3.00 -5.44 81.62
N LEU A 4 3.60 -5.87 80.51
CA LEU A 4 4.00 -5.00 79.41
C LEU A 4 2.84 -5.02 78.36
N LEU A 5 2.22 -3.87 78.14
CA LEU A 5 1.21 -3.65 77.08
C LEU A 5 1.95 -3.18 75.83
N SER A 6 1.97 -4.01 74.77
CA SER A 6 2.52 -3.63 73.46
C SER A 6 1.42 -3.05 72.61
N CYS A 7 1.47 -1.75 72.25
CA CYS A 7 0.65 -1.11 71.28
C CYS A 7 1.20 -1.38 69.91
N LEU A 8 0.47 -2.11 69.05
CA LEU A 8 0.69 -2.18 67.57
C LEU A 8 0.05 -0.95 66.91
N LEU A 9 0.88 -0.08 66.36
CA LEU A 9 0.43 0.97 65.44
C LEU A 9 0.29 0.36 64.02
N ALA A 10 -0.94 0.23 63.52
CA ALA A 10 -1.22 -0.11 62.14
C ALA A 10 -1.09 1.17 61.27
N VAL A 11 -0.06 1.25 60.45
CA VAL A 11 0.09 2.30 59.43
C VAL A 11 -0.70 1.87 58.19
N CYS A 12 -1.90 2.46 58.00
CA CYS A 12 -2.65 2.35 56.74
C CYS A 12 -1.97 3.24 55.67
N GLY A 13 -1.17 2.64 54.81
CA GLY A 13 -0.66 3.30 53.58
C GLY A 13 -1.78 3.48 52.57
N ALA A 14 -2.29 4.68 52.40
CA ALA A 14 -3.18 5.02 51.29
C ALA A 14 -2.35 5.04 49.98
N ALA A 15 -2.55 4.05 49.12
CA ALA A 15 -2.01 4.05 47.76
C ALA A 15 -2.74 5.12 46.94
N ILE A 16 -2.06 6.21 46.62
CA ILE A 16 -2.57 7.21 45.66
C ILE A 16 -2.48 6.59 44.26
N VAL A 17 -3.59 6.14 43.74
CA VAL A 17 -3.72 5.78 42.32
C VAL A 17 -3.76 7.08 41.53
N VAL A 18 -2.60 7.47 40.98
CA VAL A 18 -2.55 8.56 39.99
C VAL A 18 -3.20 8.03 38.73
N ALA A 19 -4.47 8.36 38.52
CA ALA A 19 -5.13 8.12 37.26
C ALA A 19 -4.40 8.94 36.17
N ALA A 20 -3.76 8.25 35.21
CA ALA A 20 -3.17 8.91 34.06
C ALA A 20 -4.28 9.66 33.33
N GLN A 21 -4.19 10.98 33.28
CA GLN A 21 -5.17 11.83 32.64
C GLN A 21 -5.14 11.50 31.14
N ALA A 22 -6.27 11.11 30.55
CA ALA A 22 -6.37 10.85 29.13
C ALA A 22 -5.85 12.07 28.35
N PRO A 23 -5.06 11.88 27.28
CA PRO A 23 -4.53 12.99 26.51
C PRO A 23 -5.69 13.86 25.99
N ALA A 24 -5.51 15.17 26.04
CA ALA A 24 -6.55 16.10 25.60
C ALA A 24 -6.86 15.88 24.11
N PRO A 25 -8.15 15.98 23.70
CA PRO A 25 -8.53 15.85 22.31
C PRO A 25 -7.78 16.83 21.41
N VAL A 26 -7.29 16.33 20.26
CA VAL A 26 -6.63 17.13 19.24
C VAL A 26 -7.69 17.74 18.31
N THR A 27 -7.52 19.02 17.96
CA THR A 27 -8.39 19.73 17.01
C THR A 27 -7.56 20.29 15.86
N ILE A 28 -8.00 20.03 14.63
CA ILE A 28 -7.34 20.49 13.40
C ILE A 28 -8.30 21.37 12.61
N ARG A 29 -7.92 22.62 12.36
CA ARG A 29 -8.64 23.51 11.44
C ARG A 29 -8.04 23.37 10.05
N ALA A 30 -8.87 23.13 9.04
CA ALA A 30 -8.49 23.05 7.64
C ALA A 30 -9.19 24.13 6.82
N GLY A 31 -8.47 24.81 5.91
CA GLY A 31 -9.07 25.76 4.97
C GLY A 31 -9.98 25.06 3.98
N ARG A 32 -9.53 23.93 3.46
CA ARG A 32 -10.31 22.98 2.66
C ARG A 32 -10.13 21.56 3.21
N LEU A 33 -11.17 20.77 3.12
CA LEU A 33 -11.14 19.34 3.42
C LEU A 33 -11.69 18.57 2.22
N LEU A 34 -10.95 17.56 1.75
CA LEU A 34 -11.42 16.55 0.81
C LEU A 34 -11.58 15.25 1.60
N ASP A 35 -12.81 14.71 1.64
CA ASP A 35 -13.15 13.64 2.57
C ASP A 35 -12.67 12.24 2.14
N GLY A 36 -12.08 12.13 0.92
CA GLY A 36 -11.65 10.86 0.34
C GLY A 36 -12.77 10.05 -0.34
N ARG A 37 -14.02 10.50 -0.26
CA ARG A 37 -15.21 9.87 -0.86
C ARG A 37 -15.86 10.72 -1.95
N GLY A 38 -15.16 11.78 -2.40
CA GLY A 38 -15.65 12.71 -3.41
C GLY A 38 -16.24 14.00 -2.87
N GLY A 39 -16.38 14.15 -1.55
CA GLY A 39 -16.85 15.37 -0.90
C GLY A 39 -15.75 16.40 -0.69
N SER A 40 -16.13 17.69 -0.74
CA SER A 40 -15.25 18.83 -0.46
C SER A 40 -15.97 19.82 0.47
N GLN A 41 -15.29 20.27 1.52
CA GLN A 41 -15.81 21.22 2.49
C GLN A 41 -14.77 22.32 2.74
N GLN A 42 -15.25 23.52 3.19
CA GLN A 42 -14.39 24.67 3.47
C GLN A 42 -14.50 25.07 4.95
N ASN A 43 -13.37 25.53 5.52
CA ASN A 43 -13.30 26.03 6.89
C ASN A 43 -13.86 25.03 7.92
N VAL A 44 -13.28 23.83 7.92
CA VAL A 44 -13.72 22.68 8.72
C VAL A 44 -12.76 22.47 9.89
N VAL A 45 -13.32 22.06 11.02
CA VAL A 45 -12.55 21.56 12.17
C VAL A 45 -12.80 20.06 12.33
N VAL A 46 -11.70 19.31 12.36
CA VAL A 46 -11.69 17.87 12.68
C VAL A 46 -11.25 17.73 14.13
N ARG A 47 -12.07 17.04 14.93
CA ARG A 47 -11.74 16.71 16.32
C ARG A 47 -11.36 15.25 16.43
N ILE A 48 -10.27 14.98 17.13
CA ILE A 48 -9.64 13.67 17.28
C ILE A 48 -9.51 13.38 18.77
N ASP A 49 -9.89 12.18 19.19
CA ASP A 49 -9.70 11.65 20.54
C ASP A 49 -8.89 10.35 20.44
N GLY A 50 -7.72 10.34 21.04
CA GLY A 50 -6.75 9.28 20.84
C GLY A 50 -6.39 9.09 19.36
N SER A 51 -6.71 7.93 18.82
CA SER A 51 -6.45 7.60 17.40
C SER A 51 -7.66 7.84 16.47
N ARG A 52 -8.83 8.30 16.98
CA ARG A 52 -10.07 8.33 16.21
C ARG A 52 -10.60 9.73 15.97
N ILE A 53 -11.17 9.94 14.80
CA ILE A 53 -11.95 11.13 14.46
C ILE A 53 -13.31 11.03 15.18
N VAL A 54 -13.59 11.99 16.07
CA VAL A 54 -14.85 12.03 16.82
C VAL A 54 -15.86 13.02 16.26
N SER A 55 -15.42 14.03 15.53
CA SER A 55 -16.33 14.91 14.78
C SER A 55 -15.62 15.64 13.64
N VAL A 56 -16.41 15.97 12.60
CA VAL A 56 -16.03 16.79 11.45
C VAL A 56 -17.12 17.83 11.26
N GLY A 57 -16.78 19.14 11.27
CA GLY A 57 -17.76 20.19 11.10
C GLY A 57 -17.20 21.58 11.34
N LYS A 58 -18.08 22.59 11.42
CA LYS A 58 -17.69 23.96 11.76
C LYS A 58 -17.54 24.08 13.26
N ALA A 59 -16.44 24.68 13.71
CA ALA A 59 -16.25 25.02 15.11
C ALA A 59 -15.48 26.34 15.23
N ASN A 60 -15.85 27.12 16.23
CA ASN A 60 -15.17 28.37 16.60
C ASN A 60 -14.23 28.10 17.79
N GLY A 61 -13.20 28.92 17.95
CA GLY A 61 -12.28 28.84 19.07
C GLY A 61 -10.88 28.36 18.69
N PRO A 62 -9.99 28.22 19.68
CA PRO A 62 -8.62 27.78 19.46
C PRO A 62 -8.57 26.31 19.02
N VAL A 63 -7.54 25.96 18.23
CA VAL A 63 -7.30 24.60 17.75
C VAL A 63 -5.88 24.19 18.05
N THR A 64 -5.63 22.87 18.15
CA THR A 64 -4.30 22.30 18.38
C THR A 64 -3.38 22.56 17.16
N TYR A 65 -3.95 22.37 15.95
CA TYR A 65 -3.24 22.62 14.70
C TYR A 65 -4.08 23.50 13.78
N ASP A 66 -3.53 24.67 13.43
CA ASP A 66 -4.15 25.57 12.44
C ASP A 66 -3.56 25.30 11.06
N LEU A 67 -4.31 24.54 10.25
CA LEU A 67 -4.01 24.19 8.86
C LEU A 67 -4.92 24.94 7.89
N SER A 68 -5.41 26.14 8.27
CA SER A 68 -6.35 26.95 7.47
C SER A 68 -5.82 27.37 6.10
N LYS A 69 -4.49 27.34 5.90
CA LYS A 69 -3.82 27.61 4.62
C LYS A 69 -3.70 26.39 3.70
N TYR A 70 -4.06 25.20 4.18
CA TYR A 70 -3.81 23.93 3.50
C TYR A 70 -5.10 23.20 3.16
N THR A 71 -5.00 22.24 2.25
CA THR A 71 -6.04 21.25 1.96
C THR A 71 -5.75 19.99 2.76
N LEU A 72 -6.71 19.59 3.61
CA LEU A 72 -6.66 18.38 4.42
C LEU A 72 -7.33 17.22 3.67
N LEU A 73 -6.66 16.08 3.63
CA LEU A 73 -7.09 14.83 3.00
C LEU A 73 -6.92 13.66 3.98
N PRO A 74 -7.58 12.51 3.74
CA PRO A 74 -7.22 11.27 4.41
C PRO A 74 -5.75 10.91 4.10
N GLY A 75 -5.11 10.17 5.00
CA GLY A 75 -3.81 9.57 4.73
C GLY A 75 -3.85 8.76 3.43
N PHE A 76 -2.81 8.91 2.61
CA PHE A 76 -2.69 8.23 1.34
C PHE A 76 -2.43 6.73 1.52
N ILE A 77 -2.97 5.93 0.62
CA ILE A 77 -2.87 4.46 0.63
C ILE A 77 -2.25 4.00 -0.68
N ASP A 78 -1.21 3.18 -0.58
CA ASP A 78 -0.57 2.51 -1.72
C ASP A 78 -0.78 1.00 -1.60
N THR A 79 -1.55 0.42 -2.53
CA THR A 79 -1.93 -1.00 -2.46
C THR A 79 -0.87 -1.94 -3.01
N HIS A 80 0.25 -1.42 -3.52
CA HIS A 80 1.30 -2.22 -4.14
C HIS A 80 2.66 -1.56 -4.02
N VAL A 81 3.47 -2.01 -3.05
CA VAL A 81 4.86 -1.59 -2.88
C VAL A 81 5.75 -2.80 -2.57
N HIS A 82 7.07 -2.63 -2.71
CA HIS A 82 8.12 -3.52 -2.24
C HIS A 82 8.99 -2.75 -1.24
N ILE A 83 8.47 -2.53 -0.03
CA ILE A 83 9.01 -1.55 0.93
C ILE A 83 10.46 -1.81 1.35
N LEU A 84 10.92 -3.06 1.29
CA LEU A 84 12.29 -3.44 1.62
C LEU A 84 13.25 -3.35 0.42
N TRP A 85 12.75 -3.23 -0.82
CA TRP A 85 13.62 -3.17 -1.97
C TRP A 85 14.35 -1.84 -2.04
N HIS A 86 15.67 -1.89 -2.09
CA HIS A 86 16.56 -0.73 -2.07
C HIS A 86 17.78 -0.99 -2.95
N PHE A 87 18.56 0.04 -3.20
CA PHE A 87 19.89 -0.13 -3.79
C PHE A 87 20.88 -0.49 -2.69
N GLY A 88 21.65 -1.53 -2.92
CA GLY A 88 22.63 -2.05 -1.97
C GLY A 88 23.83 -1.12 -1.77
N LYS A 89 24.82 -1.62 -1.03
CA LYS A 89 26.02 -0.85 -0.63
C LYS A 89 26.86 -0.32 -1.82
N ASP A 90 26.78 -0.99 -2.95
CA ASP A 90 27.43 -0.57 -4.20
C ASP A 90 26.57 0.42 -5.04
N GLY A 91 25.39 0.78 -4.55
CA GLY A 91 24.42 1.65 -5.23
C GLY A 91 23.64 0.95 -6.34
N ARG A 92 23.75 -0.38 -6.49
CA ARG A 92 23.03 -1.19 -7.46
C ARG A 92 21.88 -1.96 -6.80
N PHE A 93 20.99 -2.53 -7.62
CA PHE A 93 19.90 -3.41 -7.13
C PHE A 93 20.44 -4.81 -6.85
N ASP A 94 21.43 -4.87 -5.93
CA ASP A 94 22.08 -6.10 -5.49
C ASP A 94 22.40 -6.01 -4.00
N ASN A 95 21.84 -6.90 -3.21
CA ASN A 95 21.99 -6.94 -1.75
C ASN A 95 23.13 -7.89 -1.32
N THR A 96 24.03 -8.26 -2.25
CA THR A 96 25.18 -9.12 -1.94
C THR A 96 26.05 -8.49 -0.85
N GLY A 97 26.32 -9.26 0.21
CA GLY A 97 27.11 -8.80 1.35
C GLY A 97 26.36 -7.93 2.37
N GLU A 98 25.06 -7.79 2.24
CA GLU A 98 24.21 -7.18 3.28
C GLU A 98 23.82 -8.19 4.35
N THR A 99 23.71 -7.70 5.58
CA THR A 99 23.12 -8.43 6.70
C THR A 99 21.61 -8.21 6.74
N ALA A 100 20.88 -9.06 7.49
CA ALA A 100 19.46 -8.84 7.75
C ALA A 100 19.20 -7.46 8.40
N ASP A 101 20.12 -7.01 9.26
CA ASP A 101 20.04 -5.68 9.89
C ASP A 101 20.19 -4.54 8.88
N ASP A 102 21.10 -4.66 7.90
CA ASP A 102 21.26 -3.68 6.83
C ASP A 102 19.97 -3.57 6.01
N HIS A 103 19.37 -4.71 5.68
CA HIS A 103 18.11 -4.80 4.94
C HIS A 103 16.94 -4.13 5.69
N ILE A 104 16.79 -4.40 6.99
CA ILE A 104 15.78 -3.74 7.83
C ILE A 104 16.04 -2.25 7.98
N LYS A 105 17.29 -1.79 8.12
CA LYS A 105 17.62 -0.36 8.16
C LYS A 105 17.24 0.37 6.88
N ALA A 106 17.51 -0.22 5.72
CA ALA A 106 17.06 0.32 4.44
C ALA A 106 15.52 0.40 4.36
N GLY A 107 14.83 -0.64 4.81
CA GLY A 107 13.36 -0.66 4.91
C GLY A 107 12.79 0.42 5.83
N ILE A 108 13.44 0.69 6.98
CA ILE A 108 13.05 1.77 7.89
C ILE A 108 13.16 3.13 7.19
N GLU A 109 14.24 3.38 6.43
CA GLU A 109 14.38 4.63 5.68
C GLU A 109 13.33 4.75 4.56
N ASN A 110 13.08 3.68 3.80
CA ASN A 110 12.01 3.64 2.80
C ASN A 110 10.63 3.92 3.43
N ALA A 111 10.34 3.31 4.59
CA ALA A 111 9.11 3.54 5.34
C ALA A 111 9.00 4.99 5.81
N ARG A 112 10.10 5.57 6.31
CA ARG A 112 10.16 6.99 6.71
C ARG A 112 9.89 7.91 5.53
N LEU A 113 10.56 7.71 4.39
CA LEU A 113 10.34 8.48 3.17
C LEU A 113 8.88 8.39 2.71
N THR A 114 8.30 7.19 2.75
CA THR A 114 6.93 6.92 2.34
C THR A 114 5.92 7.67 3.22
N VAL A 115 6.00 7.55 4.56
CA VAL A 115 5.05 8.22 5.46
C VAL A 115 5.23 9.74 5.46
N MET A 116 6.46 10.24 5.37
CA MET A 116 6.73 11.69 5.32
C MET A 116 6.16 12.35 4.06
N ASN A 117 5.91 11.57 3.00
CA ASN A 117 5.23 12.02 1.78
C ASN A 117 3.73 11.69 1.75
N GLY A 118 3.13 11.42 2.93
CA GLY A 118 1.69 11.34 3.12
C GLY A 118 1.09 9.93 3.01
N PHE A 119 1.86 8.90 2.67
CA PHE A 119 1.36 7.52 2.59
C PHE A 119 1.35 6.90 3.99
N THR A 120 0.18 6.91 4.62
CA THR A 120 -0.01 6.39 5.99
C THR A 120 -0.27 4.89 6.03
N THR A 121 -0.62 4.29 4.90
CA THR A 121 -0.84 2.84 4.76
C THR A 121 -0.27 2.34 3.44
N VAL A 122 0.46 1.22 3.48
CA VAL A 122 0.97 0.54 2.30
C VAL A 122 0.70 -0.96 2.37
N GLN A 123 0.59 -1.61 1.21
CA GLN A 123 0.59 -3.05 1.08
C GLN A 123 1.88 -3.51 0.40
N SER A 124 2.80 -4.06 1.20
CA SER A 124 4.06 -4.61 0.71
C SER A 124 3.84 -6.04 0.21
N VAL A 125 4.16 -6.27 -1.05
CA VAL A 125 3.97 -7.58 -1.69
C VAL A 125 5.31 -8.27 -1.98
N GLY A 126 6.24 -8.05 -1.06
CA GLY A 126 7.61 -8.49 -1.18
C GLY A 126 7.91 -9.82 -0.50
N GLU A 127 8.26 -9.78 0.76
CA GLU A 127 8.99 -10.85 1.43
C GLU A 127 8.64 -10.96 2.92
N ARG A 128 9.12 -12.05 3.56
CA ARG A 128 8.87 -12.30 4.98
C ARG A 128 9.42 -11.20 5.90
N ALA A 129 10.55 -10.60 5.53
CA ALA A 129 11.18 -9.55 6.31
C ALA A 129 10.31 -8.28 6.47
N ASP A 130 9.22 -8.12 5.68
CA ASP A 130 8.19 -7.10 5.90
C ASP A 130 7.60 -7.18 7.32
N LEU A 131 7.47 -8.39 7.90
CA LEU A 131 6.98 -8.59 9.28
C LEU A 131 7.99 -8.06 10.31
N ASP A 132 9.27 -8.27 10.05
CA ASP A 132 10.35 -7.79 10.93
C ASP A 132 10.44 -6.28 10.88
N LEU A 133 10.32 -5.67 9.67
CA LEU A 133 10.22 -4.23 9.49
C LEU A 133 9.02 -3.64 10.23
N ARG A 134 7.82 -4.22 10.06
CA ARG A 134 6.60 -3.79 10.77
C ARG A 134 6.83 -3.79 12.28
N THR A 135 7.39 -4.88 12.80
CA THR A 135 7.71 -5.02 14.22
C THR A 135 8.74 -3.98 14.69
N ALA A 136 9.77 -3.71 13.91
CA ALA A 136 10.79 -2.71 14.22
C ALA A 136 10.20 -1.29 14.31
N LEU A 137 9.34 -0.92 13.33
CA LEU A 137 8.67 0.39 13.33
C LEU A 137 7.76 0.57 14.55
N GLU A 138 6.97 -0.46 14.91
CA GLU A 138 6.05 -0.42 16.04
C GLU A 138 6.79 -0.35 17.39
N LYS A 139 7.76 -1.24 17.61
CA LYS A 139 8.51 -1.31 18.88
C LYS A 139 9.34 -0.07 19.17
N SER A 140 9.91 0.55 18.13
CA SER A 140 10.79 1.71 18.28
C SER A 140 10.08 3.04 18.06
N ASN A 141 8.76 3.03 17.84
CA ASN A 141 7.95 4.20 17.53
C ASN A 141 8.55 5.07 16.41
N LEU A 142 9.07 4.41 15.38
CA LEU A 142 9.70 5.08 14.24
C LEU A 142 8.65 5.56 13.22
N PRO A 143 8.92 6.66 12.50
CA PRO A 143 8.05 7.11 11.43
C PRO A 143 7.94 6.06 10.32
N GLY A 144 6.74 5.61 10.03
CA GLY A 144 6.46 4.67 8.96
C GLY A 144 4.96 4.51 8.73
N PRO A 145 4.54 3.98 7.57
CA PRO A 145 3.15 3.65 7.29
C PRO A 145 2.69 2.42 8.06
N ARG A 146 1.39 2.20 8.13
CA ARG A 146 0.80 0.88 8.43
C ARG A 146 1.16 -0.05 7.27
N ILE A 147 1.81 -1.18 7.56
CA ILE A 147 2.27 -2.14 6.56
C ILE A 147 1.39 -3.39 6.60
N LEU A 148 0.70 -3.70 5.49
CA LEU A 148 0.15 -5.01 5.22
C LEU A 148 1.15 -5.75 4.35
N THR A 149 1.26 -7.09 4.49
CA THR A 149 2.24 -7.86 3.72
C THR A 149 1.68 -9.16 3.16
N SER A 150 2.25 -9.58 2.02
CA SER A 150 2.02 -10.90 1.45
C SER A 150 2.98 -11.96 2.00
N VAL A 151 4.00 -11.58 2.74
CA VAL A 151 5.13 -12.37 3.27
C VAL A 151 5.91 -13.16 2.23
N ARG A 152 5.32 -13.45 1.09
CA ARG A 152 5.95 -14.15 -0.05
C ARG A 152 5.20 -13.88 -1.34
N GLN A 153 5.86 -14.14 -2.43
CA GLN A 153 5.30 -14.15 -3.78
C GLN A 153 5.09 -15.60 -4.23
N ILE A 154 3.93 -15.89 -4.84
CA ILE A 154 3.56 -17.21 -5.32
C ILE A 154 3.47 -17.17 -6.85
N ASN A 155 4.11 -18.12 -7.52
CA ASN A 155 4.12 -18.25 -8.96
C ASN A 155 3.84 -19.71 -9.39
N GLU A 156 3.90 -20.00 -10.67
CA GLU A 156 3.63 -21.29 -11.29
C GLU A 156 4.51 -22.46 -10.79
N ARG A 157 5.57 -22.16 -10.01
CA ARG A 157 6.53 -23.14 -9.49
C ARG A 157 6.55 -23.24 -7.97
N SER A 158 5.74 -22.45 -7.30
CA SER A 158 5.75 -22.38 -5.84
C SER A 158 5.33 -23.70 -5.21
N GLY A 159 6.22 -24.31 -4.40
CA GLY A 159 6.04 -25.62 -3.81
C GLY A 159 6.47 -26.81 -4.69
N ALA A 160 6.81 -26.57 -5.97
CA ALA A 160 7.33 -27.64 -6.82
C ALA A 160 8.75 -28.06 -6.40
N GLN A 161 9.09 -29.34 -6.59
CA GLN A 161 10.46 -29.82 -6.42
C GLN A 161 11.40 -29.17 -7.46
N ARG A 162 12.62 -28.85 -7.05
CA ARG A 162 13.62 -28.38 -8.00
C ARG A 162 13.95 -29.50 -8.98
N GLY A 163 13.70 -29.26 -10.27
CA GLY A 163 14.10 -30.17 -11.34
C GLY A 163 15.64 -30.31 -11.43
N GLN A 164 16.11 -31.31 -12.16
CA GLN A 164 17.53 -31.46 -12.45
C GLN A 164 18.06 -30.26 -13.25
N ARG A 165 19.31 -29.90 -13.02
CA ARG A 165 19.96 -28.79 -13.76
C ARG A 165 19.90 -29.03 -15.26
N GLY A 166 19.30 -28.10 -16.00
CA GLY A 166 19.11 -28.19 -17.46
C GLY A 166 17.82 -28.85 -17.92
N ALA A 167 17.00 -29.43 -17.01
CA ALA A 167 15.64 -29.88 -17.34
C ALA A 167 14.65 -28.72 -17.40
N PRO A 168 13.54 -28.86 -18.16
CA PRO A 168 12.45 -27.87 -18.11
C PRO A 168 11.97 -27.63 -16.68
N PRO A 169 11.55 -26.40 -16.36
CA PRO A 169 11.04 -26.09 -15.03
C PRO A 169 9.84 -26.97 -14.65
N VAL A 170 9.87 -27.55 -13.46
CA VAL A 170 8.72 -28.29 -12.93
C VAL A 170 7.67 -27.29 -12.43
N LEU A 171 6.45 -27.40 -12.94
CA LEU A 171 5.32 -26.60 -12.48
C LEU A 171 4.74 -27.21 -11.19
N ALA A 172 4.24 -26.34 -10.32
CA ALA A 172 3.52 -26.76 -9.12
C ALA A 172 2.17 -27.38 -9.47
N THR A 173 1.78 -28.41 -8.74
CA THR A 173 0.42 -28.93 -8.82
C THR A 173 -0.57 -27.93 -8.18
N PRO A 174 -1.87 -27.99 -8.50
CA PRO A 174 -2.88 -27.19 -7.82
C PRO A 174 -2.86 -27.35 -6.29
N GLU A 175 -2.59 -28.54 -5.75
CA GLU A 175 -2.52 -28.74 -4.30
C GLU A 175 -1.29 -28.07 -3.68
N GLN A 176 -0.13 -28.14 -4.33
CA GLN A 176 1.07 -27.42 -3.86
C GLN A 176 0.84 -25.91 -3.79
N LEU A 177 0.03 -25.35 -4.69
CA LEU A 177 -0.33 -23.93 -4.63
C LEU A 177 -1.31 -23.62 -3.49
N ARG A 178 -2.26 -24.51 -3.18
CA ARG A 178 -3.08 -24.39 -1.96
C ARG A 178 -2.22 -24.41 -0.70
N ASP A 179 -1.26 -25.33 -0.64
CA ASP A 179 -0.32 -25.40 0.48
C ASP A 179 0.51 -24.11 0.60
N ALA A 180 1.01 -23.56 -0.51
CA ALA A 180 1.75 -22.29 -0.51
C ALA A 180 0.90 -21.12 0.02
N VAL A 181 -0.41 -21.11 -0.26
CA VAL A 181 -1.35 -20.11 0.28
C VAL A 181 -1.57 -20.33 1.78
N ARG A 182 -1.77 -21.57 2.23
CA ARG A 182 -1.91 -21.94 3.67
C ARG A 182 -0.66 -21.56 4.47
N GLU A 183 0.52 -21.85 3.91
CA GLU A 183 1.80 -21.46 4.50
C GLU A 183 1.94 -19.95 4.64
N ALA A 184 1.59 -19.18 3.59
CA ALA A 184 1.60 -17.73 3.66
C ALA A 184 0.65 -17.20 4.74
N LYS A 185 -0.57 -17.73 4.84
CA LYS A 185 -1.53 -17.42 5.91
C LYS A 185 -0.94 -17.69 7.28
N THR A 186 -0.38 -18.88 7.49
CA THR A 186 0.22 -19.28 8.76
C THR A 186 1.43 -18.40 9.13
N ALA A 187 2.19 -17.96 8.13
CA ALA A 187 3.30 -17.02 8.31
C ALA A 187 2.88 -15.58 8.64
N GLY A 188 1.58 -15.24 8.59
CA GLY A 188 1.06 -13.92 8.94
C GLY A 188 0.77 -13.02 7.75
N ALA A 189 0.56 -13.58 6.56
CA ALA A 189 0.17 -12.78 5.39
C ALA A 189 -1.22 -12.13 5.56
N ASP A 190 -1.31 -10.85 5.20
CA ASP A 190 -2.56 -10.08 5.15
C ASP A 190 -3.24 -10.20 3.77
N VAL A 191 -2.49 -10.60 2.77
CA VAL A 191 -2.89 -10.75 1.36
C VAL A 191 -2.03 -11.81 0.69
N ILE A 192 -2.52 -12.42 -0.39
CA ILE A 192 -1.76 -13.37 -1.21
C ILE A 192 -1.30 -12.68 -2.49
N LYS A 193 0.01 -12.64 -2.75
CA LYS A 193 0.59 -12.14 -4.02
C LYS A 193 0.82 -13.30 -4.97
N LEU A 194 0.20 -13.23 -6.16
CA LEU A 194 0.34 -14.20 -7.25
C LEU A 194 0.99 -13.56 -8.47
N PHE A 195 1.73 -14.36 -9.23
CA PHE A 195 2.27 -14.01 -10.56
C PHE A 195 1.61 -14.86 -11.62
N ALA A 196 0.49 -14.39 -12.19
CA ALA A 196 -0.24 -15.09 -13.24
C ALA A 196 0.45 -15.02 -14.61
N SER A 197 1.32 -14.03 -14.80
CA SER A 197 2.10 -13.84 -16.02
C SER A 197 3.58 -13.63 -15.74
N ALA A 198 4.41 -13.80 -16.76
CA ALA A 198 5.77 -13.32 -16.77
C ALA A 198 5.81 -11.78 -16.59
N SER A 199 6.97 -11.25 -16.20
CA SER A 199 7.22 -9.81 -16.17
C SER A 199 7.04 -9.20 -17.56
N ILE A 200 6.74 -7.89 -17.58
CA ILE A 200 6.77 -7.11 -18.85
C ILE A 200 8.12 -7.19 -19.54
N ARG A 201 9.21 -7.31 -18.77
CA ARG A 201 10.59 -7.51 -19.30
C ARG A 201 10.76 -8.80 -20.10
N ASP A 202 9.89 -9.77 -19.86
CA ASP A 202 9.84 -11.07 -20.55
C ASP A 202 8.61 -11.21 -21.45
N GLY A 203 7.96 -10.07 -21.81
CA GLY A 203 6.81 -10.01 -22.71
C GLY A 203 5.45 -10.27 -22.09
N GLY A 204 5.34 -10.51 -20.76
CA GLY A 204 4.07 -10.54 -20.02
C GLY A 204 3.10 -11.68 -20.30
N LYS A 205 3.53 -12.79 -20.92
CA LYS A 205 2.67 -13.95 -21.22
C LYS A 205 2.20 -14.65 -19.97
N GLN A 206 1.04 -15.30 -20.01
CA GLN A 206 0.52 -16.14 -18.92
C GLN A 206 1.50 -17.27 -18.58
N THR A 207 1.75 -17.48 -17.29
CA THR A 207 2.64 -18.51 -16.77
C THR A 207 1.91 -19.49 -15.85
N MET A 208 1.00 -19.03 -15.00
CA MET A 208 0.14 -19.93 -14.22
C MET A 208 -1.00 -20.45 -15.08
N THR A 209 -1.30 -21.76 -14.97
CA THR A 209 -2.47 -22.34 -15.65
C THR A 209 -3.77 -21.88 -14.96
N ASP A 210 -4.90 -22.06 -15.64
CA ASP A 210 -6.22 -21.73 -15.10
C ASP A 210 -6.50 -22.53 -13.82
N GLU A 211 -6.12 -23.83 -13.79
CA GLU A 211 -6.29 -24.70 -12.63
C GLU A 211 -5.41 -24.25 -11.44
N GLN A 212 -4.20 -23.76 -11.73
CA GLN A 212 -3.31 -23.20 -10.71
C GLN A 212 -3.91 -21.94 -10.09
N LEU A 213 -4.44 -21.04 -10.91
CA LEU A 213 -5.10 -19.81 -10.45
C LEU A 213 -6.37 -20.13 -9.66
N GLN A 214 -7.21 -21.08 -10.13
CA GLN A 214 -8.39 -21.54 -9.41
C GLN A 214 -8.02 -22.13 -8.04
N ALA A 215 -6.95 -22.90 -7.95
CA ALA A 215 -6.47 -23.47 -6.69
C ALA A 215 -6.01 -22.38 -5.73
N ALA A 216 -5.15 -21.47 -6.19
CA ALA A 216 -4.58 -20.43 -5.33
C ALA A 216 -5.61 -19.40 -4.88
N CYS A 217 -6.43 -18.84 -5.82
CA CYS A 217 -7.44 -17.84 -5.46
C CYS A 217 -8.61 -18.46 -4.70
N GLY A 218 -9.02 -19.68 -5.04
CA GLY A 218 -10.05 -20.42 -4.30
C GLY A 218 -9.64 -20.69 -2.85
N GLU A 219 -8.40 -21.14 -2.61
CA GLU A 219 -7.86 -21.35 -1.27
C GLU A 219 -7.76 -20.04 -0.49
N ALA A 220 -7.23 -18.96 -1.11
CA ALA A 220 -7.16 -17.65 -0.47
C ALA A 220 -8.55 -17.17 -0.03
N ASN A 221 -9.55 -17.27 -0.90
CA ASN A 221 -10.92 -16.90 -0.60
C ASN A 221 -11.53 -17.72 0.54
N SER A 222 -11.28 -19.05 0.59
CA SER A 222 -11.76 -19.93 1.66
C SER A 222 -11.16 -19.56 3.02
N LEU A 223 -9.93 -19.02 3.02
CA LEU A 223 -9.23 -18.53 4.21
C LEU A 223 -9.55 -17.08 4.56
N GLY A 224 -10.45 -16.43 3.82
CA GLY A 224 -10.81 -15.03 4.01
C GLY A 224 -9.74 -14.02 3.56
N LEU A 225 -8.72 -14.47 2.81
CA LEU A 225 -7.66 -13.62 2.29
C LEU A 225 -8.03 -13.01 0.94
N ARG A 226 -7.52 -11.80 0.69
CA ARG A 226 -7.54 -11.15 -0.62
C ARG A 226 -6.36 -11.65 -1.45
N THR A 227 -6.44 -11.46 -2.77
CA THR A 227 -5.35 -11.78 -3.69
C THR A 227 -4.97 -10.55 -4.51
N LEU A 228 -3.66 -10.31 -4.65
CA LEU A 228 -3.06 -9.37 -5.60
C LEU A 228 -2.38 -10.17 -6.71
N VAL A 229 -2.77 -9.93 -7.95
CA VAL A 229 -2.30 -10.74 -9.08
C VAL A 229 -1.56 -9.89 -10.09
N HIS A 230 -0.24 -10.11 -10.19
CA HIS A 230 0.58 -9.61 -11.28
C HIS A 230 0.12 -10.29 -12.59
N ALA A 231 -0.42 -9.52 -13.52
CA ALA A 231 -0.93 -10.02 -14.78
C ALA A 231 -0.84 -8.96 -15.88
N HIS A 232 -0.09 -9.24 -16.94
CA HIS A 232 0.07 -8.30 -18.06
C HIS A 232 -0.81 -8.66 -19.24
N SER A 233 -0.94 -9.95 -19.60
CA SER A 233 -1.74 -10.37 -20.77
C SER A 233 -3.23 -10.44 -20.46
N ALA A 234 -4.06 -10.26 -21.49
CA ALA A 234 -5.51 -10.37 -21.36
C ALA A 234 -5.94 -11.78 -20.91
N GLU A 235 -5.21 -12.82 -21.35
CA GLU A 235 -5.47 -14.21 -20.98
C GLU A 235 -5.22 -14.43 -19.49
N SER A 236 -4.06 -14.03 -18.97
CA SER A 236 -3.71 -14.17 -17.55
C SER A 236 -4.68 -13.43 -16.64
N MET A 237 -5.10 -12.23 -17.04
CA MET A 237 -6.10 -11.47 -16.29
C MET A 237 -7.47 -12.17 -16.32
N LYS A 238 -7.94 -12.61 -17.49
CA LYS A 238 -9.22 -13.31 -17.62
C LYS A 238 -9.25 -14.58 -16.76
N ALA A 239 -8.19 -15.38 -16.80
CA ALA A 239 -8.06 -16.59 -15.99
C ALA A 239 -8.10 -16.26 -14.49
N ALA A 240 -7.35 -15.25 -14.03
CA ALA A 240 -7.34 -14.83 -12.62
C ALA A 240 -8.71 -14.28 -12.16
N ILE A 241 -9.39 -13.47 -12.97
CA ILE A 241 -10.73 -12.94 -12.65
C ILE A 241 -11.75 -14.07 -12.52
N LEU A 242 -11.74 -15.04 -13.46
CA LEU A 242 -12.64 -16.20 -13.43
C LEU A 242 -12.34 -17.14 -12.26
N ALA A 243 -11.08 -17.20 -11.80
CA ALA A 243 -10.67 -17.90 -10.59
C ALA A 243 -11.13 -17.21 -9.28
N GLY A 244 -11.75 -16.03 -9.36
CA GLY A 244 -12.22 -15.28 -8.19
C GLY A 244 -11.13 -14.50 -7.47
N CYS A 245 -10.03 -14.17 -8.14
CA CYS A 245 -9.00 -13.30 -7.60
C CYS A 245 -9.53 -11.86 -7.43
N THR A 246 -9.07 -11.15 -6.40
CA THR A 246 -9.72 -9.91 -5.93
C THR A 246 -9.17 -8.62 -6.54
N GLN A 247 -7.88 -8.58 -6.90
CA GLN A 247 -7.24 -7.39 -7.45
C GLN A 247 -6.23 -7.78 -8.53
N MET A 248 -6.29 -7.07 -9.67
CA MET A 248 -5.36 -7.23 -10.80
C MET A 248 -4.37 -6.06 -10.83
N GLU A 249 -3.08 -6.38 -10.98
CA GLU A 249 -1.97 -5.44 -11.07
C GLU A 249 -1.51 -5.30 -12.52
N HIS A 250 -1.07 -4.11 -12.87
CA HIS A 250 -0.48 -3.73 -14.16
C HIS A 250 -1.46 -3.76 -15.34
N GLY A 251 -1.91 -4.93 -15.76
CA GLY A 251 -2.87 -5.07 -16.85
C GLY A 251 -2.46 -4.44 -18.17
N THR A 252 -1.16 -4.43 -18.49
CA THR A 252 -0.59 -3.72 -19.64
C THR A 252 -1.35 -3.97 -20.94
N PHE A 253 -1.70 -5.24 -21.19
CA PHE A 253 -2.38 -5.66 -22.43
C PHE A 253 -3.87 -6.03 -22.19
N ALA A 254 -4.51 -5.42 -21.18
CA ALA A 254 -5.92 -5.69 -20.92
C ALA A 254 -6.79 -5.32 -22.13
N SER A 255 -7.64 -6.25 -22.56
CA SER A 255 -8.65 -5.99 -23.57
C SER A 255 -9.90 -5.33 -22.97
N ASP A 256 -10.74 -4.71 -23.80
CA ASP A 256 -12.01 -4.14 -23.34
C ASP A 256 -12.94 -5.20 -22.72
N GLU A 257 -12.88 -6.45 -23.23
CA GLU A 257 -13.60 -7.58 -22.65
C GLU A 257 -13.16 -7.84 -21.21
N VAL A 258 -11.84 -7.87 -20.97
CA VAL A 258 -11.27 -8.11 -19.64
C VAL A 258 -11.59 -6.97 -18.69
N LEU A 259 -11.50 -5.71 -19.12
CA LEU A 259 -11.88 -4.55 -18.30
C LEU A 259 -13.36 -4.61 -17.89
N LYS A 260 -14.26 -4.96 -18.83
CA LYS A 260 -15.69 -5.17 -18.54
C LYS A 260 -15.92 -6.37 -17.62
N LEU A 261 -15.16 -7.44 -17.77
CA LEU A 261 -15.24 -8.63 -16.90
C LEU A 261 -14.82 -8.29 -15.47
N MET A 262 -13.74 -7.51 -15.27
CA MET A 262 -13.35 -7.00 -13.95
C MET A 262 -14.48 -6.18 -13.32
N ALA A 263 -15.06 -5.25 -14.07
CA ALA A 263 -16.17 -4.43 -13.58
C ALA A 263 -17.37 -5.30 -13.16
N ALA A 264 -17.76 -6.28 -13.99
CA ALA A 264 -18.87 -7.19 -13.72
C ALA A 264 -18.63 -8.11 -12.49
N LYS A 265 -17.40 -8.52 -12.26
CA LYS A 265 -17.01 -9.37 -11.13
C LYS A 265 -16.67 -8.57 -9.86
N GLY A 266 -16.60 -7.24 -9.93
CA GLY A 266 -16.19 -6.38 -8.82
C GLY A 266 -14.69 -6.48 -8.48
N THR A 267 -13.88 -7.03 -9.37
CA THR A 267 -12.43 -7.12 -9.23
C THR A 267 -11.81 -5.73 -9.30
N PHE A 268 -10.92 -5.42 -8.36
CA PHE A 268 -10.19 -4.16 -8.37
C PHE A 268 -9.08 -4.15 -9.42
N PHE A 269 -8.78 -2.99 -9.96
CA PHE A 269 -7.71 -2.79 -10.93
C PHE A 269 -6.70 -1.77 -10.45
N ASP A 270 -5.44 -2.16 -10.39
CA ASP A 270 -4.28 -1.30 -10.11
C ASP A 270 -3.37 -1.24 -11.35
N PRO A 271 -3.45 -0.18 -12.15
CA PRO A 271 -2.78 -0.11 -13.45
C PRO A 271 -1.28 0.19 -13.40
N ASN A 272 -0.74 0.77 -12.29
CA ASN A 272 0.67 1.21 -12.17
C ASN A 272 1.17 1.95 -13.43
N VAL A 273 0.53 3.09 -13.74
CA VAL A 273 0.65 3.76 -15.06
C VAL A 273 2.00 4.44 -15.25
N GLY A 274 2.57 4.99 -14.17
CA GLY A 274 3.67 5.93 -14.31
C GLY A 274 4.94 5.56 -13.55
N LEU A 275 4.86 5.49 -12.21
CA LEU A 275 6.06 5.54 -11.35
C LEU A 275 7.03 4.39 -11.60
N VAL A 276 6.57 3.13 -11.64
CA VAL A 276 7.47 1.98 -11.65
C VAL A 276 8.30 1.90 -12.92
N LEU A 277 7.67 2.03 -14.09
CA LEU A 277 8.40 1.96 -15.36
C LEU A 277 9.35 3.14 -15.52
N GLN A 278 8.90 4.36 -15.18
CA GLN A 278 9.74 5.55 -15.18
C GLN A 278 10.95 5.38 -14.25
N ASN A 279 10.74 4.88 -13.04
CA ASN A 279 11.81 4.65 -12.07
C ASN A 279 12.87 3.65 -12.59
N TYR A 280 12.44 2.57 -13.25
CA TYR A 280 13.38 1.63 -13.86
C TYR A 280 14.21 2.30 -14.97
N ILE A 281 13.60 3.08 -15.85
CA ILE A 281 14.29 3.78 -16.94
C ILE A 281 15.29 4.82 -16.38
N GLU A 282 14.85 5.64 -15.42
CA GLU A 282 15.70 6.65 -14.76
C GLU A 282 16.91 6.03 -14.05
N ASN A 283 16.75 4.85 -13.47
CA ASN A 283 17.78 4.13 -12.73
C ASN A 283 18.38 2.95 -13.50
N LYS A 284 18.24 2.89 -14.83
CA LYS A 284 18.67 1.76 -15.68
C LYS A 284 20.05 1.23 -15.30
N ALA A 285 21.04 2.10 -15.12
CA ALA A 285 22.42 1.71 -14.80
C ALA A 285 22.55 0.93 -13.48
N LYS A 286 21.62 1.15 -12.52
CA LYS A 286 21.63 0.47 -11.23
C LYS A 286 20.98 -0.92 -11.27
N PHE A 287 20.14 -1.19 -12.26
CA PHE A 287 19.45 -2.46 -12.46
C PHE A 287 20.12 -3.33 -13.51
N LEU A 288 20.70 -2.72 -14.56
CA LEU A 288 21.20 -3.41 -15.76
C LEU A 288 22.19 -4.54 -15.42
N GLY A 289 21.94 -5.74 -15.97
CA GLY A 289 22.74 -6.94 -15.75
C GLY A 289 22.33 -7.79 -14.54
N ILE A 290 21.28 -7.40 -13.80
CA ILE A 290 20.77 -8.13 -12.64
C ILE A 290 19.50 -8.88 -13.03
N GLY A 291 19.48 -10.21 -12.93
CA GLY A 291 18.31 -11.02 -13.32
C GLY A 291 17.89 -10.76 -14.78
N ASN A 292 16.60 -10.46 -14.99
CA ASN A 292 16.05 -10.13 -16.31
C ASN A 292 16.05 -8.61 -16.62
N TYR A 293 16.80 -7.81 -15.87
CA TYR A 293 17.07 -6.40 -16.19
C TYR A 293 18.21 -6.29 -17.21
N ASN A 294 17.97 -6.73 -18.43
CA ASN A 294 18.89 -6.65 -19.57
C ASN A 294 18.38 -5.61 -20.58
N GLU A 295 19.14 -5.34 -21.62
CA GLU A 295 18.80 -4.35 -22.66
C GLU A 295 17.45 -4.64 -23.33
N GLU A 296 17.14 -5.92 -23.58
CA GLU A 296 15.87 -6.33 -24.19
C GLU A 296 14.70 -6.05 -23.22
N GLY A 297 14.87 -6.38 -21.93
CA GLY A 297 13.87 -6.11 -20.89
C GLY A 297 13.59 -4.61 -20.75
N PHE A 298 14.63 -3.77 -20.80
CA PHE A 298 14.45 -2.30 -20.83
C PHE A 298 13.69 -1.83 -22.08
N ALA A 299 14.02 -2.38 -23.26
CA ALA A 299 13.29 -2.07 -24.49
C ALA A 299 11.81 -2.48 -24.42
N TYR A 300 11.47 -3.59 -23.75
CA TYR A 300 10.08 -3.97 -23.47
C TYR A 300 9.39 -2.97 -22.56
N MET A 301 10.04 -2.51 -21.46
CA MET A 301 9.49 -1.52 -20.55
C MET A 301 9.21 -0.18 -21.25
N GLU A 302 10.14 0.32 -22.05
CA GLU A 302 9.98 1.55 -22.84
C GLU A 302 8.76 1.46 -23.79
N LYS A 303 8.62 0.34 -24.49
CA LYS A 303 7.48 0.08 -25.39
C LYS A 303 6.15 -0.04 -24.63
N ALA A 304 6.19 -0.51 -23.38
CA ALA A 304 4.98 -0.70 -22.57
C ALA A 304 4.39 0.62 -22.06
N ILE A 305 5.18 1.67 -21.86
CA ILE A 305 4.71 2.95 -21.29
C ILE A 305 3.49 3.52 -22.05
N PRO A 306 3.52 3.74 -23.37
CA PRO A 306 2.35 4.22 -24.09
C PRO A 306 1.17 3.23 -24.06
N ILE A 307 1.43 1.93 -24.05
CA ILE A 307 0.38 0.89 -24.02
C ILE A 307 -0.36 0.92 -22.69
N VAL A 308 0.36 0.99 -21.56
CA VAL A 308 -0.22 1.10 -20.20
C VAL A 308 -1.09 2.34 -20.12
N THR A 309 -0.60 3.48 -20.62
CA THR A 309 -1.35 4.75 -20.61
C THR A 309 -2.66 4.63 -21.41
N GLU A 310 -2.64 4.04 -22.59
CA GLU A 310 -3.86 3.84 -23.40
C GLU A 310 -4.81 2.81 -22.76
N THR A 311 -4.29 1.74 -22.16
CA THR A 311 -5.09 0.78 -21.39
C THR A 311 -5.76 1.46 -20.21
N PHE A 312 -5.04 2.32 -19.49
CA PHE A 312 -5.61 3.11 -18.41
C PHE A 312 -6.73 4.05 -18.87
N LYS A 313 -6.57 4.76 -20.00
CA LYS A 313 -7.62 5.59 -20.59
C LYS A 313 -8.88 4.79 -20.95
N ARG A 314 -8.73 3.54 -21.41
CA ARG A 314 -9.87 2.62 -21.66
C ARG A 314 -10.50 2.16 -20.34
N ALA A 315 -9.69 1.87 -19.35
CA ALA A 315 -10.16 1.51 -18.00
C ALA A 315 -11.00 2.61 -17.37
N LEU A 316 -10.59 3.88 -17.48
CA LEU A 316 -11.36 5.04 -17.00
C LEU A 316 -12.74 5.18 -17.68
N LYS A 317 -12.89 4.69 -18.90
CA LYS A 317 -14.14 4.69 -19.66
C LYS A 317 -15.00 3.45 -19.42
N THR A 318 -14.51 2.47 -18.65
CA THR A 318 -15.25 1.23 -18.36
C THR A 318 -16.19 1.43 -17.16
N PRO A 319 -17.51 1.43 -17.36
CA PRO A 319 -18.47 1.69 -16.29
C PRO A 319 -18.36 0.63 -15.16
N GLY A 320 -18.34 1.08 -13.91
CA GLY A 320 -18.31 0.21 -12.75
C GLY A 320 -16.95 -0.40 -12.40
N LEU A 321 -15.91 -0.17 -13.21
CA LEU A 321 -14.57 -0.64 -12.90
C LEU A 321 -13.99 0.10 -11.68
N LYS A 322 -13.55 -0.65 -10.68
CA LYS A 322 -12.99 -0.13 -9.44
C LYS A 322 -11.47 0.02 -9.57
N ILE A 323 -11.02 1.23 -9.85
CA ILE A 323 -9.59 1.54 -9.99
C ILE A 323 -9.04 1.97 -8.64
N VAL A 324 -8.02 1.27 -8.14
CA VAL A 324 -7.30 1.54 -6.90
C VAL A 324 -5.98 2.25 -7.17
N TYR A 325 -5.24 2.56 -6.12
CA TYR A 325 -3.96 3.24 -6.21
C TYR A 325 -2.85 2.35 -5.68
N GLY A 326 -1.99 1.92 -6.56
CA GLY A 326 -0.72 1.28 -6.25
C GLY A 326 0.36 1.79 -7.18
N THR A 327 1.59 1.75 -6.74
CA THR A 327 2.71 2.32 -7.46
C THR A 327 3.73 1.29 -7.93
N ASP A 328 3.69 0.09 -7.35
CA ASP A 328 4.76 -0.90 -7.47
C ASP A 328 6.13 -0.30 -7.12
N ALA A 329 6.15 0.53 -6.03
CA ALA A 329 7.36 1.20 -5.61
C ALA A 329 8.44 0.20 -5.21
N VAL A 330 9.57 0.28 -5.90
CA VAL A 330 10.77 -0.52 -5.75
C VAL A 330 11.97 0.36 -5.37
N ALA A 331 13.18 -0.17 -5.38
CA ALA A 331 14.41 0.60 -5.14
C ALA A 331 14.44 1.90 -5.97
N GLY A 332 14.64 3.03 -5.30
CA GLY A 332 14.66 4.38 -5.89
C GLY A 332 13.30 5.05 -6.05
N ALA A 333 12.18 4.34 -5.81
CA ALA A 333 10.83 4.88 -5.95
C ALA A 333 10.17 5.30 -4.62
N HIS A 334 10.67 4.78 -3.48
CA HIS A 334 10.08 5.11 -2.16
C HIS A 334 10.16 6.60 -1.84
N GLY A 335 9.06 7.15 -1.32
CA GLY A 335 8.89 8.60 -1.12
C GLY A 335 8.47 9.36 -2.38
N ARG A 336 8.47 8.73 -3.55
CA ARG A 336 7.99 9.27 -4.84
C ARG A 336 6.62 8.72 -5.23
N ASN A 337 5.99 7.96 -4.37
CA ASN A 337 4.72 7.26 -4.66
C ASN A 337 3.67 8.17 -5.27
N ILE A 338 3.65 9.47 -4.90
CA ILE A 338 2.68 10.45 -5.41
C ILE A 338 2.83 10.78 -6.90
N GLU A 339 3.97 10.46 -7.52
CA GLU A 339 4.19 10.69 -8.95
C GLU A 339 3.21 9.90 -9.82
N GLU A 340 2.81 8.72 -9.37
CA GLU A 340 1.76 7.92 -10.01
C GLU A 340 0.45 8.72 -10.17
N ALA A 341 0.02 9.47 -9.12
CA ALA A 341 -1.19 10.30 -9.19
C ALA A 341 -1.06 11.41 -10.23
N ILE A 342 0.12 11.98 -10.35
CA ILE A 342 0.38 13.08 -11.30
C ILE A 342 0.31 12.56 -12.73
N VAL A 343 0.92 11.42 -13.02
CA VAL A 343 0.87 10.76 -14.33
C VAL A 343 -0.57 10.34 -14.66
N ARG A 344 -1.30 9.73 -13.72
CA ARG A 344 -2.71 9.36 -13.93
C ARG A 344 -3.58 10.54 -14.35
N VAL A 345 -3.36 11.72 -13.78
CA VAL A 345 -4.13 12.93 -14.14
C VAL A 345 -3.63 13.55 -15.44
N LYS A 346 -2.31 13.81 -15.55
CA LYS A 346 -1.75 14.58 -16.66
C LYS A 346 -1.71 13.82 -17.97
N ASP A 347 -1.30 12.56 -17.93
CA ASP A 347 -1.10 11.74 -19.11
C ASP A 347 -2.25 10.75 -19.33
N GLY A 348 -2.78 10.21 -18.22
CA GLY A 348 -3.89 9.25 -18.20
C GLY A 348 -5.27 9.88 -18.35
N GLY A 349 -5.45 11.15 -18.00
CA GLY A 349 -6.73 11.87 -18.09
C GLY A 349 -7.71 11.53 -16.96
N GLN A 350 -7.27 10.91 -15.87
CA GLN A 350 -8.12 10.70 -14.69
C GLN A 350 -8.46 12.06 -14.04
N LYS A 351 -9.70 12.24 -13.61
CA LYS A 351 -10.09 13.46 -12.91
C LYS A 351 -9.38 13.54 -11.55
N PRO A 352 -8.92 14.73 -11.11
CA PRO A 352 -8.22 14.88 -9.84
C PRO A 352 -8.98 14.29 -8.63
N MET A 353 -10.31 14.51 -8.54
CA MET A 353 -11.10 13.94 -7.46
C MET A 353 -11.16 12.40 -7.52
N ASP A 354 -11.30 11.82 -8.70
CA ASP A 354 -11.33 10.36 -8.86
C ASP A 354 -9.97 9.74 -8.51
N THR A 355 -8.87 10.46 -8.79
CA THR A 355 -7.52 10.08 -8.35
C THR A 355 -7.40 10.11 -6.82
N ILE A 356 -7.92 11.14 -6.15
CA ILE A 356 -7.94 11.24 -4.69
C ILE A 356 -8.78 10.10 -4.08
N VAL A 357 -9.94 9.79 -4.66
CA VAL A 357 -10.77 8.66 -4.21
C VAL A 357 -10.02 7.33 -4.39
N SER A 358 -9.31 7.12 -5.51
CA SER A 358 -8.50 5.91 -5.69
C SER A 358 -7.34 5.84 -4.70
N LEU A 359 -6.68 6.97 -4.41
CA LEU A 359 -5.57 7.11 -3.47
C LEU A 359 -5.98 6.91 -1.99
N THR A 360 -7.28 6.92 -1.69
CA THR A 360 -7.82 6.91 -0.32
C THR A 360 -8.90 5.85 -0.12
N SER A 361 -10.18 6.20 -0.25
CA SER A 361 -11.30 5.33 0.12
C SER A 361 -11.41 4.08 -0.77
N ARG A 362 -11.12 4.17 -2.07
CA ARG A 362 -11.17 3.02 -2.97
C ARG A 362 -10.06 1.99 -2.66
N SER A 363 -8.87 2.47 -2.34
CA SER A 363 -7.77 1.61 -1.88
C SER A 363 -8.08 0.99 -0.51
N ALA A 364 -8.68 1.75 0.41
CA ALA A 364 -9.16 1.19 1.68
C ALA A 364 -10.23 0.10 1.46
N GLU A 365 -11.15 0.29 0.52
CA GLU A 365 -12.17 -0.71 0.13
C GLU A 365 -11.51 -2.01 -0.37
N SER A 366 -10.53 -1.92 -1.28
CA SER A 366 -9.83 -3.09 -1.81
C SER A 366 -9.07 -3.85 -0.73
N MET A 367 -8.57 -3.13 0.29
CA MET A 367 -7.86 -3.70 1.42
C MET A 367 -8.80 -4.21 2.53
N ARG A 368 -10.12 -4.03 2.39
CA ARG A 368 -11.15 -4.32 3.42
C ARG A 368 -10.92 -3.52 4.71
N LEU A 369 -10.42 -2.29 4.57
CA LEU A 369 -10.17 -1.34 5.66
C LEU A 369 -11.08 -0.09 5.60
N GLN A 370 -12.11 -0.07 4.75
CA GLN A 370 -13.00 1.08 4.51
C GLN A 370 -13.77 1.56 5.77
N ASP A 371 -13.91 0.68 6.76
CA ASP A 371 -14.54 0.99 8.05
C ASP A 371 -13.52 1.44 9.12
N THR A 372 -12.26 1.59 8.71
CA THR A 372 -11.15 1.95 9.60
C THR A 372 -10.43 3.19 9.09
N ILE A 373 -10.08 3.25 7.80
CA ILE A 373 -9.27 4.31 7.18
C ILE A 373 -9.80 4.72 5.79
N GLY A 374 -9.12 5.63 5.13
CA GLY A 374 -9.36 6.03 3.74
C GLY A 374 -10.38 7.15 3.58
N ALA A 375 -10.94 7.67 4.67
CA ALA A 375 -11.81 8.85 4.63
C ALA A 375 -11.68 9.69 5.91
N ILE A 376 -12.05 10.97 5.82
CA ILE A 376 -12.21 11.84 6.99
C ILE A 376 -13.67 11.80 7.42
N ALA A 377 -13.97 10.89 8.33
CA ALA A 377 -15.34 10.71 8.86
C ALA A 377 -15.31 10.28 10.33
N THR A 378 -16.34 10.64 11.07
CA THR A 378 -16.50 10.23 12.46
C THR A 378 -16.43 8.70 12.61
N GLY A 379 -15.67 8.23 13.61
CA GLY A 379 -15.43 6.82 13.90
C GLY A 379 -14.22 6.21 13.22
N LEU A 380 -13.71 6.81 12.14
CA LEU A 380 -12.50 6.32 11.47
C LEU A 380 -11.21 6.75 12.19
N GLN A 381 -10.12 6.08 11.90
CA GLN A 381 -8.82 6.44 12.42
C GLN A 381 -8.36 7.79 11.86
N ALA A 382 -7.63 8.52 12.68
CA ALA A 382 -7.06 9.82 12.33
C ALA A 382 -5.76 9.63 11.53
N ASP A 383 -5.92 9.15 10.30
CA ASP A 383 -4.90 9.12 9.27
C ASP A 383 -5.14 10.30 8.34
N LEU A 384 -4.33 11.36 8.47
CA LEU A 384 -4.58 12.66 7.86
C LEU A 384 -3.32 13.21 7.20
N VAL A 385 -3.51 13.86 6.04
CA VAL A 385 -2.44 14.56 5.31
C VAL A 385 -2.91 15.96 4.97
N ALA A 386 -2.10 16.98 5.21
CA ALA A 386 -2.35 18.32 4.66
C ALA A 386 -1.31 18.67 3.61
N VAL A 387 -1.79 19.21 2.48
CA VAL A 387 -0.96 19.67 1.37
C VAL A 387 -1.14 21.15 1.14
N GLU A 388 -0.08 21.82 0.66
CA GLU A 388 -0.13 23.21 0.25
C GLU A 388 -0.73 23.33 -1.16
N GLY A 389 -1.79 24.13 -1.28
CA GLY A 389 -2.52 24.35 -2.52
C GLY A 389 -3.78 23.49 -2.65
N ASP A 390 -4.36 23.51 -3.84
CA ASP A 390 -5.59 22.81 -4.19
C ASP A 390 -5.31 21.68 -5.18
N PRO A 391 -5.32 20.41 -4.76
CA PRO A 391 -5.04 19.30 -5.66
C PRO A 391 -6.14 19.06 -6.71
N LEU A 392 -7.32 19.66 -6.56
CA LEU A 392 -8.36 19.61 -7.59
C LEU A 392 -8.08 20.56 -8.75
N ALA A 393 -7.39 21.68 -8.49
CA ALA A 393 -6.97 22.63 -9.50
C ALA A 393 -5.59 22.26 -10.11
N ASP A 394 -4.68 21.80 -9.25
CA ASP A 394 -3.32 21.37 -9.61
C ASP A 394 -2.94 20.12 -8.82
N ILE A 395 -3.02 18.96 -9.48
CA ILE A 395 -2.70 17.68 -8.85
C ILE A 395 -1.29 17.62 -8.27
N THR A 396 -0.35 18.45 -8.76
CA THR A 396 1.03 18.52 -8.23
C THR A 396 1.08 19.10 -6.81
N ALA A 397 0.00 19.70 -6.30
CA ALA A 397 -0.13 20.11 -4.92
C ALA A 397 0.09 18.93 -3.95
N LEU A 398 -0.22 17.69 -4.36
CA LEU A 398 0.00 16.50 -3.56
C LEU A 398 1.47 16.23 -3.22
N ARG A 399 2.44 16.82 -3.95
CA ARG A 399 3.87 16.79 -3.60
C ARG A 399 4.23 17.68 -2.40
N ARG A 400 3.39 18.70 -2.10
CA ARG A 400 3.68 19.72 -1.09
C ARG A 400 3.04 19.37 0.25
N VAL A 401 3.40 18.19 0.78
CA VAL A 401 2.93 17.70 2.08
C VAL A 401 3.51 18.59 3.20
N ARG A 402 2.65 19.11 4.09
CA ARG A 402 2.99 19.98 5.23
C ARG A 402 2.64 19.36 6.58
N PHE A 403 1.73 18.41 6.58
CA PHE A 403 1.31 17.73 7.78
C PHE A 403 0.98 16.27 7.49
N VAL A 404 1.42 15.36 8.37
CA VAL A 404 1.09 13.93 8.31
C VAL A 404 0.77 13.44 9.71
N MET A 405 -0.39 12.82 9.85
CA MET A 405 -0.83 12.12 11.05
C MET A 405 -1.25 10.69 10.67
N ARG A 406 -0.83 9.72 11.48
CA ARG A 406 -1.30 8.33 11.38
C ARG A 406 -1.72 7.86 12.76
N ASP A 407 -2.88 7.23 12.89
CA ASP A 407 -3.41 6.75 14.15
C ASP A 407 -3.44 7.84 15.26
N GLY A 408 -3.68 9.11 14.88
CA GLY A 408 -3.65 10.26 15.80
C GLY A 408 -2.25 10.77 16.16
N GLN A 409 -1.18 10.09 15.74
CA GLN A 409 0.20 10.51 15.96
C GLN A 409 0.72 11.35 14.81
N VAL A 410 1.33 12.50 15.11
CA VAL A 410 1.91 13.41 14.11
C VAL A 410 3.33 12.98 13.79
N PHE A 411 3.62 12.76 12.50
CA PHE A 411 4.95 12.44 11.97
C PHE A 411 5.60 13.62 11.25
N ARG A 412 4.80 14.49 10.64
CA ARG A 412 5.27 15.71 9.96
C ARG A 412 4.40 16.90 10.34
N LYS A 413 5.05 18.03 10.61
CA LYS A 413 4.42 19.33 10.89
C LYS A 413 5.36 20.43 10.45
N GLU A 414 5.00 21.17 9.39
CA GLU A 414 5.76 22.32 8.83
C GLU A 414 4.89 23.57 8.73
#